data_ff797dff5ddc9bc03683e62584baf43b
#
_entry.id   ff797dff5ddc9bc03683e62584baf43b
#
_cell.length_a   1.000
_cell.length_b   1.000
_cell.length_c   1.000
_cell.angle_alpha   90.00
_cell.angle_beta   90.00
_cell.angle_gamma   90.00
#
_symmetry.space_group_name_H-M   'P 1'
#
loop_
_entity.id
_entity.type
_entity.pdbx_description
1 polymer ?
#
loop_
_entity_poly.entity_id
_entity_poly.type
_entity_poly.pdbx_seq_one_letter_code
_entity_poly.pdbx_strand_id
1 'polypeptide(L)'
;LPDLVKAFGFPCINMAGFEADDVLCSLAVQFASEDVHAYLLTSDKDFSQVVGPNISILDEGKGGRRMGVSEVQDKLGVLPEQVVDLLALMGDSSDNIPGVPGVGPKTASTLLGQYGDLESVLGAAAEGLVKGKRGANLVEFAEDARLSKRLA
;
A
#
# COMPACT_ATOMS: atom_id res chain seq x y z
N LEU A 1 22.27 17.97 -1.18
CA LEU A 1 21.49 17.54 -0.02
C LEU A 1 22.20 16.44 0.79
N PRO A 2 22.78 15.36 0.22
CA PRO A 2 23.50 14.33 0.98
C PRO A 2 24.59 14.85 1.91
N ASP A 3 25.40 15.81 1.43
CA ASP A 3 26.47 16.40 2.23
C ASP A 3 25.95 17.19 3.44
N LEU A 4 24.79 17.84 3.30
CA LEU A 4 24.13 18.53 4.40
C LEU A 4 23.63 17.54 5.45
N VAL A 5 22.98 16.45 5.03
CA VAL A 5 22.50 15.38 5.92
C VAL A 5 23.66 14.77 6.71
N LYS A 6 24.76 14.47 6.03
CA LYS A 6 25.99 13.96 6.67
C LYS A 6 26.60 14.97 7.65
N ALA A 7 26.60 16.27 7.31
CA ALA A 7 27.09 17.32 8.21
C ALA A 7 26.29 17.44 9.50
N PHE A 8 25.01 17.06 9.50
CA PHE A 8 24.18 16.94 10.70
C PHE A 8 24.40 15.62 11.46
N GLY A 9 25.29 14.73 10.99
CA GLY A 9 25.60 13.46 11.65
C GLY A 9 24.60 12.34 11.36
N PHE A 10 23.69 12.52 10.38
CA PHE A 10 22.75 11.47 9.99
C PHE A 10 23.33 10.59 8.88
N PRO A 11 23.07 9.26 8.92
CA PRO A 11 23.42 8.39 7.80
C PRO A 11 22.58 8.76 6.56
N CYS A 12 23.23 8.76 5.40
CA CYS A 12 22.57 8.93 4.11
C CYS A 12 22.82 7.67 3.29
N ILE A 13 21.76 6.88 3.12
CA ILE A 13 21.83 5.60 2.41
C ILE A 13 21.34 5.82 0.99
N ASN A 14 22.10 5.30 0.02
CA ASN A 14 21.75 5.29 -1.38
C ASN A 14 22.13 3.93 -1.95
N MET A 15 21.20 3.28 -2.66
CA MET A 15 21.42 2.00 -3.33
C MET A 15 21.12 2.17 -4.81
N ALA A 16 22.14 1.97 -5.65
CA ALA A 16 21.97 2.05 -7.10
C ALA A 16 20.99 1.00 -7.61
N GLY A 17 20.03 1.42 -8.43
CA GLY A 17 19.01 0.53 -9.01
C GLY A 17 17.77 0.29 -8.14
N PHE A 18 17.68 0.93 -6.96
CA PHE A 18 16.52 0.89 -6.08
C PHE A 18 16.02 2.30 -5.81
N GLU A 19 14.72 2.46 -5.65
CA GLU A 19 14.11 3.70 -5.21
C GLU A 19 14.31 3.92 -3.69
N ALA A 20 14.17 5.15 -3.23
CA ALA A 20 14.31 5.47 -1.82
C ALA A 20 13.26 4.72 -0.96
N ASP A 21 12.09 4.53 -1.52
CA ASP A 21 10.93 3.89 -0.87
C ASP A 21 11.19 2.40 -0.64
N ASP A 22 11.79 1.69 -1.63
CA ASP A 22 12.20 0.31 -1.49
C ASP A 22 13.20 0.14 -0.34
N VAL A 23 14.19 1.04 -0.29
CA VAL A 23 15.23 1.00 0.73
C VAL A 23 14.65 1.30 2.10
N LEU A 24 13.77 2.31 2.21
CA LEU A 24 13.17 2.72 3.47
C LEU A 24 12.24 1.63 4.02
N CYS A 25 11.35 1.08 3.19
CA CYS A 25 10.46 -0.01 3.56
C CYS A 25 11.25 -1.26 3.99
N SER A 26 12.29 -1.63 3.20
CA SER A 26 13.14 -2.78 3.51
C SER A 26 13.85 -2.65 4.85
N LEU A 27 14.40 -1.46 5.14
CA LEU A 27 15.05 -1.19 6.42
C LEU A 27 14.04 -1.24 7.58
N ALA A 28 12.87 -0.64 7.41
CA ALA A 28 11.84 -0.66 8.46
C ALA A 28 11.41 -2.10 8.80
N VAL A 29 11.13 -2.91 7.77
CA VAL A 29 10.72 -4.31 7.96
C VAL A 29 11.85 -5.16 8.56
N GLN A 30 13.10 -4.92 8.15
CA GLN A 30 14.25 -5.69 8.64
C GLN A 30 14.59 -5.40 10.10
N PHE A 31 14.46 -4.15 10.53
CA PHE A 31 14.94 -3.72 11.86
C PHE A 31 13.82 -3.56 12.91
N ALA A 32 12.55 -3.48 12.49
CA ALA A 32 11.45 -3.44 13.45
C ALA A 32 11.35 -4.78 14.20
N SER A 33 11.22 -4.71 15.51
CA SER A 33 11.10 -5.87 16.40
C SER A 33 10.29 -5.48 17.65
N GLU A 34 10.10 -6.40 18.58
CA GLU A 34 9.44 -6.09 19.86
C GLU A 34 10.16 -4.97 20.63
N ASP A 35 11.48 -4.87 20.49
CA ASP A 35 12.31 -3.88 21.18
C ASP A 35 12.59 -2.61 20.34
N VAL A 36 12.29 -2.63 19.02
CA VAL A 36 12.61 -1.54 18.09
C VAL A 36 11.38 -1.12 17.29
N HIS A 37 10.87 0.08 17.55
CA HIS A 37 9.81 0.67 16.77
C HIS A 37 10.36 1.56 15.65
N ALA A 38 10.05 1.24 14.40
CA ALA A 38 10.43 2.04 13.23
C ALA A 38 9.39 3.13 12.96
N TYR A 39 9.83 4.37 12.81
CA TYR A 39 9.02 5.49 12.37
C TYR A 39 9.44 5.95 10.99
N LEU A 40 8.55 5.84 10.02
CA LEU A 40 8.74 6.31 8.65
C LEU A 40 8.25 7.75 8.54
N LEU A 41 9.17 8.68 8.33
CA LEU A 41 8.83 10.09 8.17
C LEU A 41 8.49 10.37 6.71
N THR A 42 7.23 10.26 6.36
CA THR A 42 6.72 10.43 5.01
C THR A 42 5.25 10.85 5.00
N SER A 43 4.80 11.51 3.95
CA SER A 43 3.39 11.77 3.67
C SER A 43 2.80 10.83 2.62
N ASP A 44 3.63 9.95 2.05
CA ASP A 44 3.22 9.04 1.02
C ASP A 44 2.33 7.91 1.59
N LYS A 45 1.20 7.69 0.91
CA LYS A 45 0.20 6.69 1.30
C LYS A 45 0.67 5.25 1.10
N ASP A 46 1.61 5.04 0.16
CA ASP A 46 2.01 3.71 -0.26
C ASP A 46 2.84 3.01 0.81
N PHE A 47 3.51 3.79 1.68
CA PHE A 47 4.11 3.25 2.90
C PHE A 47 3.11 2.62 3.88
N SER A 48 1.81 2.83 3.69
CA SER A 48 0.78 2.19 4.54
C SER A 48 0.84 0.67 4.48
N GLN A 49 1.38 0.08 3.41
CA GLN A 49 1.53 -1.37 3.23
C GLN A 49 2.49 -2.03 4.23
N VAL A 50 3.46 -1.28 4.76
CA VAL A 50 4.44 -1.82 5.73
C VAL A 50 4.13 -1.46 7.18
N VAL A 51 3.06 -0.71 7.43
CA VAL A 51 2.63 -0.37 8.78
C VAL A 51 2.24 -1.64 9.53
N GLY A 52 2.71 -1.75 10.77
CA GLY A 52 2.49 -2.92 11.61
C GLY A 52 2.59 -2.59 13.10
N PRO A 53 2.63 -3.60 13.96
CA PRO A 53 2.73 -3.38 15.41
C PRO A 53 3.92 -2.51 15.80
N ASN A 54 5.05 -2.66 15.11
CA ASN A 54 6.31 -1.99 15.40
C ASN A 54 6.78 -1.07 14.26
N ILE A 55 5.91 -0.76 13.29
CA ILE A 55 6.17 0.19 12.20
C ILE A 55 5.02 1.18 12.12
N SER A 56 5.33 2.47 12.14
CA SER A 56 4.34 3.55 12.00
C SER A 56 4.85 4.63 11.07
N ILE A 57 3.93 5.32 10.40
CA ILE A 57 4.23 6.53 9.63
C ILE A 57 4.08 7.75 10.52
N LEU A 58 4.97 8.73 10.35
CA LEU A 58 4.83 10.09 10.89
C LEU A 58 4.63 11.06 9.72
N ASP A 59 3.43 11.63 9.63
CA ASP A 59 3.06 12.57 8.57
C ASP A 59 3.30 14.01 9.06
N GLU A 60 4.48 14.56 8.71
CA GLU A 60 4.85 15.94 9.06
C GLU A 60 3.94 16.99 8.38
N GLY A 61 3.42 16.69 7.18
CA GLY A 61 2.46 17.57 6.49
C GLY A 61 1.16 17.76 7.27
N LYS A 62 0.90 16.90 8.27
CA LYS A 62 -0.25 16.97 9.19
C LYS A 62 0.17 17.17 10.65
N GLY A 63 1.27 17.88 10.87
CA GLY A 63 1.76 18.21 12.22
C GLY A 63 2.33 17.03 12.99
N GLY A 64 3.00 16.10 12.32
CA GLY A 64 3.63 14.94 12.95
C GLY A 64 2.63 13.87 13.42
N ARG A 65 1.47 13.77 12.77
CA ARG A 65 0.46 12.77 13.13
C ARG A 65 1.00 11.36 12.88
N ARG A 66 1.02 10.56 13.93
CA ARG A 66 1.32 9.14 13.82
C ARG A 66 0.18 8.41 13.13
N MET A 67 0.52 7.51 12.21
CA MET A 67 -0.39 6.60 11.54
C MET A 67 0.09 5.16 11.76
N GLY A 68 -0.64 4.42 12.59
CA GLY A 68 -0.48 2.99 12.85
C GLY A 68 -1.56 2.20 12.11
N VAL A 69 -1.74 0.94 12.48
CA VAL A 69 -2.69 0.01 11.84
C VAL A 69 -4.12 0.54 11.84
N SER A 70 -4.59 1.07 12.97
CA SER A 70 -5.96 1.62 13.09
C SER A 70 -6.18 2.83 12.19
N GLU A 71 -5.20 3.73 12.12
CA GLU A 71 -5.28 4.91 11.27
C GLU A 71 -5.20 4.58 9.77
N VAL A 72 -4.47 3.53 9.39
CA VAL A 72 -4.49 3.00 8.01
C VAL A 72 -5.88 2.47 7.68
N GLN A 73 -6.45 1.66 8.57
CA GLN A 73 -7.79 1.11 8.38
C GLN A 73 -8.88 2.20 8.31
N ASP A 74 -8.81 3.20 9.17
CA ASP A 74 -9.74 4.35 9.15
C ASP A 74 -9.62 5.18 7.87
N LYS A 75 -8.40 5.34 7.35
CA LYS A 75 -8.11 6.17 6.17
C LYS A 75 -8.41 5.46 4.86
N LEU A 76 -8.02 4.18 4.73
CA LEU A 76 -8.07 3.41 3.49
C LEU A 76 -9.22 2.39 3.46
N GLY A 77 -9.82 2.08 4.61
CA GLY A 77 -10.87 1.08 4.75
C GLY A 77 -10.40 -0.36 4.65
N VAL A 78 -9.09 -0.59 4.74
CA VAL A 78 -8.44 -1.90 4.68
C VAL A 78 -7.31 -1.99 5.71
N LEU A 79 -6.88 -3.18 6.06
CA LEU A 79 -5.71 -3.40 6.88
C LEU A 79 -4.42 -3.16 6.07
N PRO A 80 -3.28 -2.88 6.72
CA PRO A 80 -2.00 -2.66 6.02
C PRO A 80 -1.63 -3.76 5.04
N GLU A 81 -1.81 -5.02 5.40
CA GLU A 81 -1.54 -6.18 4.54
C GLU A 81 -2.42 -6.26 3.29
N GLN A 82 -3.52 -5.51 3.25
CA GLN A 82 -4.44 -5.43 2.11
C GLN A 82 -4.19 -4.19 1.23
N VAL A 83 -3.26 -3.32 1.57
CA VAL A 83 -3.03 -2.06 0.84
C VAL A 83 -2.57 -2.34 -0.60
N VAL A 84 -1.69 -3.30 -0.81
CA VAL A 84 -1.25 -3.70 -2.15
C VAL A 84 -2.42 -4.25 -2.98
N ASP A 85 -3.31 -5.04 -2.38
CA ASP A 85 -4.51 -5.55 -3.04
C ASP A 85 -5.54 -4.44 -3.33
N LEU A 86 -5.62 -3.44 -2.45
CA LEU A 86 -6.42 -2.24 -2.69
C LEU A 86 -5.94 -1.47 -3.92
N LEU A 87 -4.62 -1.22 -4.02
CA LEU A 87 -3.99 -0.56 -5.16
C LEU A 87 -4.14 -1.41 -6.45
N ALA A 88 -3.99 -2.72 -6.34
CA ALA A 88 -4.20 -3.64 -7.45
C ALA A 88 -5.61 -3.55 -8.06
N LEU A 89 -6.63 -3.39 -7.22
CA LEU A 89 -8.01 -3.28 -7.65
C LEU A 89 -8.36 -1.89 -8.17
N MET A 90 -7.97 -0.83 -7.44
CA MET A 90 -8.37 0.54 -7.80
C MET A 90 -7.45 1.23 -8.79
N GLY A 91 -6.22 0.73 -8.93
CA GLY A 91 -5.14 1.38 -9.67
C GLY A 91 -4.55 2.58 -8.93
N ASP A 92 -3.45 3.08 -9.45
CA ASP A 92 -2.86 4.36 -9.06
C ASP A 92 -2.38 5.14 -10.28
N SER A 93 -3.00 6.29 -10.51
CA SER A 93 -2.64 7.14 -11.66
C SER A 93 -1.31 7.85 -11.48
N SER A 94 -0.83 8.03 -10.25
CA SER A 94 0.48 8.65 -9.98
C SER A 94 1.62 7.76 -10.46
N ASP A 95 1.46 6.44 -10.27
CA ASP A 95 2.47 5.45 -10.60
C ASP A 95 2.12 4.64 -11.86
N ASN A 96 1.10 5.12 -12.60
CA ASN A 96 0.64 4.48 -13.84
C ASN A 96 0.20 3.01 -13.65
N ILE A 97 -0.36 2.70 -12.48
CA ILE A 97 -0.90 1.39 -12.15
C ILE A 97 -2.35 1.33 -12.65
N PRO A 98 -2.69 0.39 -13.57
CA PRO A 98 -3.97 0.43 -14.28
C PRO A 98 -5.19 0.13 -13.39
N GLY A 99 -5.08 -0.87 -12.50
CA GLY A 99 -6.22 -1.36 -11.72
C GLY A 99 -7.33 -1.97 -12.57
N VAL A 100 -8.54 -2.09 -11.99
CA VAL A 100 -9.73 -2.61 -12.66
C VAL A 100 -10.69 -1.47 -13.01
N PRO A 101 -11.08 -1.28 -14.26
CA PRO A 101 -12.00 -0.22 -14.67
C PRO A 101 -13.33 -0.25 -13.88
N GLY A 102 -13.70 0.90 -13.29
CA GLY A 102 -14.92 1.05 -12.50
C GLY A 102 -14.85 0.52 -11.07
N VAL A 103 -13.65 0.12 -10.62
CA VAL A 103 -13.37 -0.23 -9.22
C VAL A 103 -12.59 0.92 -8.59
N GLY A 104 -13.25 1.76 -7.82
CA GLY A 104 -12.61 2.83 -7.05
C GLY A 104 -12.34 2.42 -5.60
N PRO A 105 -11.71 3.30 -4.80
CA PRO A 105 -11.25 2.97 -3.43
C PRO A 105 -12.33 2.34 -2.55
N LYS A 106 -13.53 2.94 -2.51
CA LYS A 106 -14.65 2.43 -1.69
C LYS A 106 -15.14 1.06 -2.15
N THR A 107 -15.12 0.79 -3.45
CA THR A 107 -15.51 -0.51 -3.98
C THR A 107 -14.46 -1.56 -3.67
N ALA A 108 -13.18 -1.22 -3.89
CA ALA A 108 -12.06 -2.11 -3.60
C ALA A 108 -12.01 -2.48 -2.12
N SER A 109 -12.11 -1.51 -1.21
CA SER A 109 -12.13 -1.78 0.24
C SER A 109 -13.32 -2.63 0.67
N THR A 110 -14.50 -2.42 0.08
CA THR A 110 -15.68 -3.25 0.36
C THR A 110 -15.47 -4.70 -0.10
N LEU A 111 -14.91 -4.89 -1.29
CA LEU A 111 -14.62 -6.23 -1.83
C LEU A 111 -13.57 -6.96 -0.99
N LEU A 112 -12.48 -6.27 -0.63
CA LEU A 112 -11.44 -6.84 0.24
C LEU A 112 -11.96 -7.15 1.63
N GLY A 113 -12.82 -6.31 2.19
CA GLY A 113 -13.50 -6.59 3.46
C GLY A 113 -14.41 -7.81 3.41
N GLN A 114 -14.99 -8.11 2.25
CA GLN A 114 -15.90 -9.25 2.06
C GLN A 114 -15.17 -10.55 1.72
N TYR A 115 -14.13 -10.49 0.90
CA TYR A 115 -13.47 -11.67 0.33
C TYR A 115 -12.03 -11.87 0.80
N GLY A 116 -11.42 -10.88 1.44
CA GLY A 116 -10.11 -10.97 2.07
C GLY A 116 -8.97 -10.42 1.22
N ASP A 117 -8.67 -11.02 0.08
CA ASP A 117 -7.55 -10.68 -0.79
C ASP A 117 -7.95 -10.57 -2.27
N LEU A 118 -7.01 -10.11 -3.12
CA LEU A 118 -7.24 -9.93 -4.56
C LEU A 118 -7.71 -11.22 -5.24
N GLU A 119 -7.05 -12.34 -5.00
CA GLU A 119 -7.39 -13.59 -5.69
C GLU A 119 -8.76 -14.11 -5.29
N SER A 120 -9.14 -13.97 -4.02
CA SER A 120 -10.47 -14.28 -3.52
C SER A 120 -11.55 -13.38 -4.15
N VAL A 121 -11.27 -12.09 -4.34
CA VAL A 121 -12.16 -11.16 -5.05
C VAL A 121 -12.35 -11.59 -6.50
N LEU A 122 -11.25 -11.89 -7.21
CA LEU A 122 -11.29 -12.33 -8.61
C LEU A 122 -12.02 -13.68 -8.76
N GLY A 123 -11.77 -14.62 -7.85
CA GLY A 123 -12.48 -15.90 -7.78
C GLY A 123 -13.98 -15.73 -7.59
N ALA A 124 -14.40 -14.91 -6.62
CA ALA A 124 -15.81 -14.58 -6.38
C ALA A 124 -16.48 -13.92 -7.60
N ALA A 125 -15.74 -13.08 -8.34
CA ALA A 125 -16.24 -12.48 -9.56
C ALA A 125 -16.43 -13.54 -10.67
N ALA A 126 -15.48 -14.47 -10.84
CA ALA A 126 -15.56 -15.57 -11.80
C ALA A 126 -16.72 -16.53 -11.50
N GLU A 127 -17.04 -16.74 -10.24
CA GLU A 127 -18.20 -17.53 -9.78
C GLU A 127 -19.53 -16.78 -9.89
N GLY A 128 -19.51 -15.50 -10.34
CA GLY A 128 -20.70 -14.67 -10.50
C GLY A 128 -21.29 -14.13 -9.20
N LEU A 129 -20.54 -14.18 -8.09
CA LEU A 129 -20.95 -13.65 -6.78
C LEU A 129 -20.90 -12.12 -6.76
N VAL A 130 -19.98 -11.51 -7.52
CA VAL A 130 -19.92 -10.05 -7.75
C VAL A 130 -20.75 -9.73 -8.99
N LYS A 131 -21.91 -9.12 -8.80
CA LYS A 131 -22.90 -8.92 -9.88
C LYS A 131 -22.69 -7.63 -10.66
N GLY A 132 -23.26 -7.62 -11.88
CA GLY A 132 -23.31 -6.46 -12.77
C GLY A 132 -21.99 -6.14 -13.45
N LYS A 133 -21.89 -4.92 -14.02
CA LYS A 133 -20.73 -4.49 -14.80
C LYS A 133 -19.40 -4.61 -14.03
N ARG A 134 -19.47 -4.45 -12.70
CA ARG A 134 -18.30 -4.53 -11.82
C ARG A 134 -17.73 -5.94 -11.76
N GLY A 135 -18.59 -6.96 -11.62
CA GLY A 135 -18.16 -8.37 -11.68
C GLY A 135 -17.60 -8.74 -13.07
N ALA A 136 -18.25 -8.29 -14.14
CA ALA A 136 -17.75 -8.50 -15.50
C ALA A 136 -16.36 -7.89 -15.69
N ASN A 137 -16.12 -6.65 -15.23
CA ASN A 137 -14.83 -5.99 -15.32
C ASN A 137 -13.75 -6.72 -14.47
N LEU A 138 -14.08 -7.21 -13.28
CA LEU A 138 -13.13 -7.98 -12.47
C LEU A 138 -12.67 -9.26 -13.16
N VAL A 139 -13.56 -9.92 -13.91
CA VAL A 139 -13.21 -11.10 -14.71
C VAL A 139 -12.39 -10.70 -15.95
N GLU A 140 -12.83 -9.68 -16.68
CA GLU A 140 -12.18 -9.22 -17.91
C GLU A 140 -10.75 -8.68 -17.66
N PHE A 141 -10.56 -7.91 -16.59
CA PHE A 141 -9.29 -7.25 -16.24
C PHE A 141 -8.54 -7.95 -15.10
N ALA A 142 -8.77 -9.25 -14.89
CA ALA A 142 -8.11 -10.00 -13.82
C ALA A 142 -6.59 -10.00 -13.93
N GLU A 143 -6.04 -10.12 -15.14
CA GLU A 143 -4.59 -10.08 -15.37
C GLU A 143 -4.01 -8.67 -15.18
N ASP A 144 -4.77 -7.63 -15.52
CA ASP A 144 -4.35 -6.24 -15.23
C ASP A 144 -4.31 -5.97 -13.72
N ALA A 145 -5.25 -6.53 -12.96
CA ALA A 145 -5.24 -6.46 -11.50
C ALA A 145 -4.02 -7.20 -10.91
N ARG A 146 -3.69 -8.39 -11.42
CA ARG A 146 -2.49 -9.13 -11.02
C ARG A 146 -1.19 -8.41 -11.39
N LEU A 147 -1.16 -7.79 -12.57
CA LEU A 147 -0.05 -6.93 -12.97
C LEU A 147 0.07 -5.73 -12.02
N SER A 148 -1.05 -5.06 -11.74
CA SER A 148 -1.10 -3.93 -10.80
C SER A 148 -0.57 -4.32 -9.42
N LYS A 149 -0.93 -5.51 -8.91
CA LYS A 149 -0.39 -6.04 -7.64
C LYS A 149 1.13 -6.21 -7.63
N ARG A 150 1.71 -6.53 -8.79
CA ARG A 150 3.19 -6.68 -8.92
C ARG A 150 3.91 -5.36 -9.08
N LEU A 151 3.19 -4.30 -9.45
CA LEU A 151 3.74 -2.95 -9.66
C LEU A 151 3.59 -2.08 -8.41
N ALA A 152 2.60 -2.34 -7.57
CA ALA A 152 2.37 -1.68 -6.29
C ALA A 152 3.24 -2.28 -5.17
#